data_fb5cfd03d52d439a3f574a0cad3f6cba
#
_entry.id   fb5cfd03d52d439a3f574a0cad3f6cba
#
_cell.length_a   1.000
_cell.length_b   1.000
_cell.length_c   1.000
_cell.angle_alpha   90.00
_cell.angle_beta   90.00
_cell.angle_gamma   90.00
#
_symmetry.space_group_name_H-M   'P 1'
#
loop_
_entity.id
_entity.type
_entity.pdbx_description
1 polymer ?
#
loop_
_entity_poly.entity_id
_entity_poly.type
_entity_poly.pdbx_seq_one_letter_code
_entity_poly.pdbx_strand_id
1 'polypeptide(L)'
;MGFTGLGVIGGEPFLLPWLPETIVAMADHLPVIVLTNGTLFSGVRIERAAPLAHPDIALQISLDSHLADVNDMARGPENFAKVVEAVPRLIERGVRVRIATTTAGALDDPSLDPLRSLVESLGVAAHDHLVRPIVRRGRADERGLGIAARARDIPSELTITADGAFWGSFGPTVRAGRLDTDLLLTRTVLPLSVPADALLGALGVMPDGHDANLGIR
;
A
#
# COMPACT_ATOMS: atom_id res chain seq x y z
N MET A 1 -16.90 -11.59 -9.45
CA MET A 1 -15.53 -12.06 -9.22
C MET A 1 -15.16 -12.13 -7.73
N GLY A 2 -15.98 -11.63 -6.81
CA GLY A 2 -15.79 -11.79 -5.35
C GLY A 2 -14.75 -10.86 -4.69
N PHE A 3 -14.21 -9.90 -5.43
CA PHE A 3 -13.37 -8.85 -4.82
C PHE A 3 -14.21 -7.93 -3.93
N THR A 4 -13.67 -7.56 -2.77
CA THR A 4 -14.36 -6.77 -1.74
C THR A 4 -13.82 -5.35 -1.63
N GLY A 5 -12.78 -4.98 -2.37
CA GLY A 5 -12.20 -3.65 -2.37
C GLY A 5 -11.15 -3.49 -3.46
N LEU A 6 -10.77 -2.26 -3.72
CA LEU A 6 -9.76 -1.86 -4.69
C LEU A 6 -8.61 -1.14 -3.99
N GLY A 7 -7.38 -1.47 -4.37
CA GLY A 7 -6.19 -0.75 -3.99
C GLY A 7 -5.61 0.03 -5.17
N VAL A 8 -5.44 1.34 -5.03
CA VAL A 8 -4.71 2.15 -6.02
C VAL A 8 -3.31 2.37 -5.49
N ILE A 9 -2.33 1.86 -6.22
CA ILE A 9 -0.91 1.92 -5.86
C ILE A 9 -0.09 2.45 -7.03
N GLY A 10 1.17 2.77 -6.78
CA GLY A 10 2.10 3.21 -7.82
C GLY A 10 3.35 3.82 -7.21
N GLY A 11 4.10 4.66 -7.96
CA GLY A 11 5.13 5.50 -7.38
C GLY A 11 4.49 6.53 -6.44
N GLU A 12 3.86 7.56 -7.02
CA GLU A 12 2.96 8.49 -6.33
C GLU A 12 1.73 8.72 -7.22
N PRO A 13 0.57 8.12 -6.85
CA PRO A 13 -0.61 8.16 -7.69
C PRO A 13 -1.12 9.59 -7.96
N PHE A 14 -1.02 10.48 -6.97
CA PHE A 14 -1.52 11.86 -7.08
C PHE A 14 -0.68 12.79 -7.96
N LEU A 15 0.38 12.28 -8.59
CA LEU A 15 1.01 12.97 -9.73
C LEU A 15 0.07 13.05 -10.93
N LEU A 16 -0.91 12.14 -11.03
CA LEU A 16 -1.90 12.12 -12.10
C LEU A 16 -3.05 13.08 -11.76
N PRO A 17 -3.27 14.15 -12.54
CA PRO A 17 -4.28 15.16 -12.21
C PRO A 17 -5.72 14.65 -12.29
N TRP A 18 -5.98 13.63 -13.10
CA TRP A 18 -7.31 13.02 -13.31
C TRP A 18 -7.65 11.91 -12.29
N LEU A 19 -6.70 11.54 -11.43
CA LEU A 19 -6.87 10.40 -10.51
C LEU A 19 -8.01 10.58 -9.50
N PRO A 20 -8.23 11.75 -8.87
CA PRO A 20 -9.32 11.91 -7.89
C PRO A 20 -10.70 11.53 -8.46
N GLU A 21 -11.03 11.99 -9.68
CA GLU A 21 -12.29 11.65 -10.33
C GLU A 21 -12.40 10.15 -10.64
N THR A 22 -11.31 9.55 -11.06
CA THR A 22 -11.26 8.09 -11.30
C THR A 22 -11.47 7.28 -10.03
N ILE A 23 -10.88 7.71 -8.91
CA ILE A 23 -11.07 7.05 -7.60
C ILE A 23 -12.52 7.13 -7.17
N VAL A 24 -13.18 8.28 -7.34
CA VAL A 24 -14.60 8.44 -7.03
C VAL A 24 -15.45 7.48 -7.88
N ALA A 25 -15.20 7.42 -9.18
CA ALA A 25 -15.90 6.49 -10.07
C ALA A 25 -15.67 5.00 -9.70
N MET A 26 -14.48 4.66 -9.20
CA MET A 26 -14.21 3.32 -8.66
C MET A 26 -14.98 3.06 -7.35
N ALA A 27 -15.11 4.06 -6.50
CA ALA A 27 -15.81 3.96 -5.22
C ALA A 27 -17.32 3.74 -5.36
N ASP A 28 -17.91 4.12 -6.49
CA ASP A 28 -19.30 3.76 -6.84
C ASP A 28 -19.53 2.24 -6.97
N HIS A 29 -18.46 1.46 -7.07
CA HIS A 29 -18.53 0.01 -7.27
C HIS A 29 -17.98 -0.78 -6.09
N LEU A 30 -16.86 -0.36 -5.51
CA LEU A 30 -16.17 -1.06 -4.42
C LEU A 30 -15.41 -0.05 -3.55
N PRO A 31 -15.25 -0.30 -2.24
CA PRO A 31 -14.39 0.50 -1.38
C PRO A 31 -12.97 0.62 -1.96
N VAL A 32 -12.41 1.82 -1.94
CA VAL A 32 -11.10 2.15 -2.52
C VAL A 32 -10.12 2.61 -1.45
N ILE A 33 -8.93 2.02 -1.43
CA ILE A 33 -7.79 2.49 -0.64
C ILE A 33 -6.72 2.98 -1.59
N VAL A 34 -6.30 4.24 -1.44
CA VAL A 34 -5.23 4.83 -2.25
C VAL A 34 -3.97 4.94 -1.41
N LEU A 35 -2.90 4.27 -1.84
CA LEU A 35 -1.60 4.32 -1.18
C LEU A 35 -0.81 5.51 -1.73
N THR A 36 -0.41 6.43 -0.87
CA THR A 36 0.32 7.66 -1.23
C THR A 36 1.41 7.96 -0.21
N ASN A 37 2.42 8.69 -0.64
CA ASN A 37 3.43 9.24 0.27
C ASN A 37 2.94 10.47 1.05
N GLY A 38 1.76 11.01 0.72
CA GLY A 38 1.13 12.13 1.41
C GLY A 38 1.72 13.52 1.11
N THR A 39 2.84 13.60 0.38
CA THR A 39 3.60 14.85 0.22
C THR A 39 2.95 15.88 -0.72
N LEU A 40 1.98 15.45 -1.51
CA LEU A 40 1.29 16.32 -2.47
C LEU A 40 0.07 17.05 -1.90
N PHE A 41 -0.25 16.85 -0.62
CA PHE A 41 -1.39 17.50 0.05
C PHE A 41 -0.98 18.71 0.89
N SER A 42 0.13 19.39 0.56
CA SER A 42 0.59 20.59 1.22
C SER A 42 0.06 21.88 0.55
N GLY A 43 -0.06 22.95 1.29
CA GLY A 43 -0.50 24.26 0.80
C GLY A 43 -1.86 24.21 0.11
N VAL A 44 -1.98 24.86 -1.04
CA VAL A 44 -3.23 24.91 -1.83
C VAL A 44 -3.57 23.58 -2.52
N ARG A 45 -2.59 22.67 -2.65
CA ARG A 45 -2.81 21.39 -3.31
C ARG A 45 -3.75 20.46 -2.55
N ILE A 46 -3.95 20.72 -1.25
CA ILE A 46 -4.89 19.94 -0.43
C ILE A 46 -6.32 20.01 -0.95
N GLU A 47 -6.69 21.06 -1.68
CA GLU A 47 -8.03 21.21 -2.27
C GLU A 47 -8.33 20.12 -3.30
N ARG A 48 -7.30 19.49 -3.89
CA ARG A 48 -7.45 18.34 -4.79
C ARG A 48 -7.98 17.10 -4.08
N ALA A 49 -7.91 17.06 -2.76
CA ALA A 49 -8.44 15.96 -1.97
C ALA A 49 -9.96 16.08 -1.70
N ALA A 50 -10.59 17.22 -1.98
CA ALA A 50 -12.01 17.44 -1.69
C ALA A 50 -12.94 16.36 -2.28
N PRO A 51 -12.76 15.86 -3.52
CA PRO A 51 -13.57 14.77 -4.06
C PRO A 51 -13.40 13.44 -3.30
N LEU A 52 -12.31 13.27 -2.54
CA LEU A 52 -12.00 12.05 -1.81
C LEU A 52 -12.67 11.96 -0.43
N ALA A 53 -13.44 13.00 -0.04
CA ALA A 53 -14.32 12.98 1.13
C ALA A 53 -15.55 12.10 0.84
N HIS A 54 -15.33 10.79 0.72
CA HIS A 54 -16.33 9.80 0.35
C HIS A 54 -16.27 8.62 1.33
N PRO A 55 -17.41 8.04 1.76
CA PRO A 55 -17.43 6.98 2.78
C PRO A 55 -16.64 5.73 2.37
N ASP A 56 -16.58 5.43 1.08
CA ASP A 56 -15.89 4.25 0.54
C ASP A 56 -14.47 4.54 0.03
N ILE A 57 -13.91 5.71 0.35
CA ILE A 57 -12.53 6.07 -0.01
C ILE A 57 -11.69 6.27 1.25
N ALA A 58 -10.50 5.69 1.27
CA ALA A 58 -9.49 5.97 2.29
C ALA A 58 -8.14 6.26 1.64
N LEU A 59 -7.44 7.29 2.15
CA LEU A 59 -6.04 7.54 1.82
C LEU A 59 -5.16 6.82 2.83
N GLN A 60 -4.33 5.90 2.37
CA GLN A 60 -3.32 5.23 3.19
C GLN A 60 -1.97 5.91 2.97
N ILE A 61 -1.55 6.68 3.98
CA ILE A 61 -0.31 7.47 3.97
C ILE A 61 0.78 6.72 4.74
N SER A 62 1.99 6.71 4.21
CA SER A 62 3.12 6.05 4.83
C SER A 62 3.81 6.96 5.84
N LEU A 63 4.00 6.47 7.09
CA LEU A 63 4.75 7.14 8.15
C LEU A 63 5.42 6.06 9.02
N ASP A 64 6.76 5.99 8.98
CA ASP A 64 7.49 4.88 9.60
C ASP A 64 8.14 5.23 10.94
N SER A 65 8.24 6.50 11.31
CA SER A 65 8.85 6.95 12.56
C SER A 65 8.21 8.24 13.07
N HIS A 66 8.21 8.40 14.39
CA HIS A 66 7.86 9.67 15.07
C HIS A 66 9.02 10.68 15.02
N LEU A 67 10.23 10.24 14.62
CA LEU A 67 11.41 11.10 14.44
C LEU A 67 11.55 11.48 12.97
N ALA A 68 11.63 12.78 12.69
CA ALA A 68 11.65 13.32 11.34
C ALA A 68 12.83 12.78 10.51
N ASP A 69 14.03 12.79 11.09
CA ASP A 69 15.27 12.33 10.44
C ASP A 69 15.23 10.83 10.11
N VAL A 70 14.67 10.00 11.00
CA VAL A 70 14.52 8.56 10.79
C VAL A 70 13.48 8.28 9.69
N ASN A 71 12.35 8.98 9.73
CA ASN A 71 11.32 8.84 8.70
C ASN A 71 11.84 9.28 7.33
N ASP A 72 12.47 10.44 7.27
CA ASP A 72 12.94 11.05 6.03
C ASP A 72 14.11 10.27 5.39
N MET A 73 14.91 9.58 6.19
CA MET A 73 15.93 8.65 5.68
C MET A 73 15.31 7.54 4.82
N ALA A 74 14.13 7.05 5.19
CA ALA A 74 13.43 5.98 4.47
C ALA A 74 12.52 6.52 3.35
N ARG A 75 11.86 7.66 3.58
CA ARG A 75 10.77 8.21 2.75
C ARG A 75 11.17 9.40 1.89
N GLY A 76 12.34 9.97 2.11
CA GLY A 76 12.85 11.14 1.42
C GLY A 76 12.72 12.44 2.23
N PRO A 77 13.50 13.46 1.86
CA PRO A 77 13.61 14.69 2.63
C PRO A 77 12.25 15.40 2.77
N GLU A 78 12.01 15.97 3.95
CA GLU A 78 10.80 16.72 4.31
C GLU A 78 9.49 15.93 4.26
N ASN A 79 9.55 14.58 4.07
CA ASN A 79 8.34 13.75 4.04
C ASN A 79 7.59 13.83 5.37
N PHE A 80 8.30 13.70 6.49
CA PHE A 80 7.70 13.76 7.82
C PHE A 80 6.90 15.06 8.04
N ALA A 81 7.52 16.20 7.80
CA ALA A 81 6.88 17.50 8.01
C ALA A 81 5.62 17.65 7.13
N LYS A 82 5.71 17.24 5.86
CA LYS A 82 4.58 17.30 4.92
C LYS A 82 3.43 16.39 5.34
N VAL A 83 3.73 15.18 5.80
CA VAL A 83 2.70 14.23 6.27
C VAL A 83 2.03 14.72 7.54
N VAL A 84 2.80 15.18 8.53
CA VAL A 84 2.27 15.69 9.80
C VAL A 84 1.39 16.94 9.57
N GLU A 85 1.73 17.80 8.62
CA GLU A 85 0.88 18.93 8.22
C GLU A 85 -0.39 18.47 7.49
N ALA A 86 -0.25 17.51 6.55
CA ALA A 86 -1.35 17.14 5.65
C ALA A 86 -2.44 16.33 6.34
N VAL A 87 -2.08 15.39 7.22
CA VAL A 87 -3.03 14.42 7.80
C VAL A 87 -4.20 15.09 8.53
N PRO A 88 -3.99 16.00 9.51
CA PRO A 88 -5.11 16.67 10.18
C PRO A 88 -5.98 17.45 9.20
N ARG A 89 -5.37 18.13 8.24
CA ARG A 89 -6.08 18.95 7.25
C ARG A 89 -6.93 18.13 6.29
N LEU A 90 -6.51 16.90 5.97
CA LEU A 90 -7.31 15.94 5.19
C LEU A 90 -8.51 15.45 5.99
N ILE A 91 -8.31 15.13 7.27
CA ILE A 91 -9.37 14.66 8.17
C ILE A 91 -10.41 15.79 8.39
N GLU A 92 -9.99 17.05 8.59
CA GLU A 92 -10.87 18.21 8.70
C GLU A 92 -11.74 18.41 7.45
N ARG A 93 -11.30 17.92 6.28
CA ARG A 93 -12.08 17.96 5.03
C ARG A 93 -12.97 16.73 4.82
N GLY A 94 -13.06 15.86 5.82
CA GLY A 94 -13.85 14.64 5.75
C GLY A 94 -13.20 13.48 4.99
N VAL A 95 -11.92 13.60 4.65
CA VAL A 95 -11.18 12.49 4.00
C VAL A 95 -10.76 11.48 5.06
N ARG A 96 -11.12 10.22 4.89
CA ARG A 96 -10.65 9.14 5.75
C ARG A 96 -9.16 8.89 5.49
N VAL A 97 -8.35 9.07 6.53
CA VAL A 97 -6.91 8.83 6.47
C VAL A 97 -6.57 7.59 7.29
N ARG A 98 -5.75 6.72 6.69
CA ARG A 98 -5.10 5.58 7.34
C ARG A 98 -3.60 5.82 7.33
N ILE A 99 -2.91 5.44 8.39
CA ILE A 99 -1.45 5.45 8.43
C ILE A 99 -0.93 4.02 8.28
N ALA A 100 0.03 3.83 7.38
CA ALA A 100 0.76 2.58 7.25
C ALA A 100 2.20 2.77 7.71
N THR A 101 2.57 2.00 8.71
CA THR A 101 3.94 1.94 9.27
C THR A 101 4.56 0.60 8.91
N THR A 102 5.80 0.61 8.43
CA THR A 102 6.59 -0.61 8.24
C THR A 102 7.68 -0.70 9.32
N THR A 103 7.84 -1.87 9.92
CA THR A 103 8.84 -2.13 10.95
C THR A 103 9.66 -3.37 10.66
N ALA A 104 10.94 -3.35 11.05
CA ALA A 104 11.80 -4.54 11.05
C ALA A 104 11.67 -5.32 12.38
N GLY A 105 11.08 -4.70 13.41
CA GLY A 105 10.85 -5.29 14.73
C GLY A 105 9.52 -6.03 14.85
N ALA A 106 9.19 -6.44 16.06
CA ALA A 106 7.89 -7.02 16.39
C ALA A 106 6.78 -5.97 16.24
N LEU A 107 5.56 -6.42 15.88
CA LEU A 107 4.44 -5.50 15.64
C LEU A 107 3.90 -4.87 16.94
N ASP A 108 4.14 -5.50 18.06
CA ASP A 108 3.76 -5.09 19.41
C ASP A 108 4.93 -4.47 20.19
N ASP A 109 6.03 -4.15 19.51
CA ASP A 109 7.21 -3.55 20.13
C ASP A 109 6.84 -2.20 20.80
N PRO A 110 7.10 -2.02 22.11
CA PRO A 110 6.87 -0.75 22.82
C PRO A 110 7.62 0.45 22.22
N SER A 111 8.68 0.23 21.46
CA SER A 111 9.39 1.30 20.74
C SER A 111 8.51 2.01 19.70
N LEU A 112 7.38 1.40 19.31
CA LEU A 112 6.38 1.99 18.42
C LEU A 112 5.37 2.91 19.15
N ASP A 113 5.32 2.91 20.49
CA ASP A 113 4.33 3.69 21.23
C ASP A 113 4.41 5.21 20.99
N PRO A 114 5.61 5.83 20.89
CA PRO A 114 5.69 7.24 20.50
C PRO A 114 5.11 7.53 19.11
N LEU A 115 5.27 6.60 18.16
CA LEU A 115 4.66 6.75 16.84
C LEU A 115 3.14 6.56 16.89
N ARG A 116 2.63 5.59 17.66
CA ARG A 116 1.19 5.41 17.88
C ARG A 116 0.57 6.66 18.48
N SER A 117 1.21 7.24 19.49
CA SER A 117 0.76 8.50 20.13
C SER A 117 0.78 9.67 19.15
N LEU A 118 1.80 9.78 18.29
CA LEU A 118 1.84 10.79 17.24
C LEU A 118 0.65 10.59 16.28
N VAL A 119 0.43 9.41 15.77
CA VAL A 119 -0.63 9.10 14.80
C VAL A 119 -2.01 9.41 15.38
N GLU A 120 -2.25 9.07 16.65
CA GLU A 120 -3.47 9.42 17.37
C GLU A 120 -3.62 10.95 17.50
N SER A 121 -2.55 11.68 17.83
CA SER A 121 -2.55 13.13 17.93
C SER A 121 -2.84 13.84 16.61
N LEU A 122 -2.58 13.18 15.47
CA LEU A 122 -2.96 13.68 14.15
C LEU A 122 -4.44 13.46 13.81
N GLY A 123 -5.21 12.82 14.69
CA GLY A 123 -6.64 12.55 14.52
C GLY A 123 -6.95 11.23 13.80
N VAL A 124 -5.96 10.37 13.59
CA VAL A 124 -6.17 9.05 12.97
C VAL A 124 -6.64 8.06 14.04
N ALA A 125 -7.73 7.36 13.77
CA ALA A 125 -8.25 6.36 14.69
C ALA A 125 -7.31 5.15 14.80
N ALA A 126 -7.22 4.53 15.97
CA ALA A 126 -6.31 3.42 16.23
C ALA A 126 -6.44 2.26 15.24
N HIS A 127 -7.66 1.95 14.79
CA HIS A 127 -7.92 0.90 13.79
C HIS A 127 -7.51 1.28 12.37
N ASP A 128 -7.25 2.55 12.09
CA ASP A 128 -6.71 3.07 10.82
C ASP A 128 -5.18 3.25 10.86
N HIS A 129 -4.53 2.90 11.97
CA HIS A 129 -3.07 2.79 12.04
C HIS A 129 -2.63 1.33 11.83
N LEU A 130 -2.08 1.04 10.68
CA LEU A 130 -1.62 -0.30 10.30
C LEU A 130 -0.11 -0.42 10.47
N VAL A 131 0.32 -1.27 11.38
CA VAL A 131 1.74 -1.63 11.53
C VAL A 131 1.96 -2.97 10.81
N ARG A 132 2.93 -3.03 9.93
CA ARG A 132 3.24 -4.21 9.11
C ARG A 132 4.74 -4.53 9.17
N PRO A 133 5.12 -5.82 9.13
CA PRO A 133 6.51 -6.18 9.00
C PRO A 133 7.03 -5.78 7.61
N ILE A 134 8.30 -5.43 7.54
CA ILE A 134 8.99 -5.32 6.25
C ILE A 134 9.11 -6.72 5.68
N VAL A 135 8.61 -6.94 4.47
CA VAL A 135 8.79 -8.19 3.73
C VAL A 135 10.04 -8.10 2.88
N ARG A 136 10.87 -9.14 2.93
CA ARG A 136 12.15 -9.21 2.23
C ARG A 136 11.95 -9.42 0.74
N ARG A 137 11.68 -8.31 0.01
CA ARG A 137 11.52 -8.25 -1.44
C ARG A 137 12.07 -6.93 -1.99
N GLY A 138 12.54 -6.95 -3.23
CA GLY A 138 13.08 -5.78 -3.90
C GLY A 138 14.19 -5.11 -3.07
N ARG A 139 14.06 -3.80 -2.81
CA ARG A 139 15.05 -3.02 -2.06
C ARG A 139 15.27 -3.51 -0.62
N ALA A 140 14.27 -4.10 0.00
CA ALA A 140 14.40 -4.67 1.35
C ALA A 140 15.30 -5.92 1.30
N ASP A 141 15.16 -6.75 0.29
CA ASP A 141 16.03 -7.92 0.08
C ASP A 141 17.49 -7.52 -0.19
N GLU A 142 17.70 -6.54 -1.06
CA GLU A 142 19.03 -5.97 -1.36
C GLU A 142 19.74 -5.42 -0.10
N ARG A 143 18.98 -4.90 0.84
CA ARG A 143 19.49 -4.33 2.11
C ARG A 143 19.50 -5.36 3.26
N GLY A 144 19.09 -6.59 3.04
CA GLY A 144 18.97 -7.62 4.07
C GLY A 144 17.92 -7.31 5.15
N LEU A 145 16.92 -6.46 4.84
CA LEU A 145 15.89 -6.02 5.78
C LEU A 145 14.64 -6.88 5.70
N GLY A 146 13.96 -7.03 6.83
CA GLY A 146 12.64 -7.62 6.92
C GLY A 146 12.63 -9.14 7.03
N ILE A 147 11.43 -9.70 7.02
CA ILE A 147 11.16 -11.13 7.15
C ILE A 147 11.01 -11.80 5.79
N ALA A 148 11.45 -13.04 5.68
CA ALA A 148 11.12 -13.88 4.54
C ALA A 148 9.64 -14.29 4.64
N ALA A 149 8.85 -14.00 3.60
CA ALA A 149 7.46 -14.40 3.52
C ALA A 149 7.30 -15.42 2.40
N ARG A 150 6.56 -16.51 2.68
CA ARG A 150 6.12 -17.47 1.67
C ARG A 150 4.83 -16.97 1.01
N ALA A 151 4.45 -17.52 -0.14
CA ALA A 151 3.21 -17.12 -0.83
C ALA A 151 1.99 -17.13 0.09
N ARG A 152 1.87 -18.16 0.92
CA ARG A 152 0.76 -18.30 1.89
C ARG A 152 0.73 -17.22 2.99
N ASP A 153 1.86 -16.60 3.26
CA ASP A 153 2.01 -15.54 4.26
C ASP A 153 1.69 -14.15 3.65
N ILE A 154 1.51 -14.10 2.32
CA ILE A 154 1.18 -12.91 1.56
C ILE A 154 -0.34 -12.91 1.32
N PRO A 155 -1.04 -11.79 1.59
CA PRO A 155 -2.46 -11.70 1.29
C PRO A 155 -2.80 -12.08 -0.15
N SER A 156 -3.90 -12.81 -0.34
CA SER A 156 -4.39 -13.23 -1.65
C SER A 156 -5.03 -12.05 -2.38
N GLU A 157 -4.20 -11.16 -2.88
CA GLU A 157 -4.58 -9.96 -3.63
C GLU A 157 -4.17 -10.12 -5.08
N LEU A 158 -4.90 -9.48 -5.98
CA LEU A 158 -4.58 -9.38 -7.39
C LEU A 158 -4.02 -7.99 -7.70
N THR A 159 -2.74 -7.88 -7.97
CA THR A 159 -2.13 -6.63 -8.41
C THR A 159 -2.01 -6.62 -9.93
N ILE A 160 -2.63 -5.62 -10.56
CA ILE A 160 -2.58 -5.41 -12.01
C ILE A 160 -1.67 -4.22 -12.30
N THR A 161 -0.73 -4.42 -13.21
CA THR A 161 0.21 -3.40 -13.69
C THR A 161 0.33 -3.44 -15.20
N ALA A 162 1.13 -2.54 -15.78
CA ALA A 162 1.46 -2.58 -17.21
C ALA A 162 2.26 -3.85 -17.60
N ASP A 163 2.94 -4.48 -16.64
CA ASP A 163 3.78 -5.66 -16.89
C ASP A 163 3.03 -6.98 -16.76
N GLY A 164 1.80 -6.95 -16.25
CA GLY A 164 0.97 -8.13 -16.03
C GLY A 164 0.19 -8.09 -14.72
N ALA A 165 -0.38 -9.21 -14.36
CA ALA A 165 -1.11 -9.45 -13.13
C ALA A 165 -0.28 -10.33 -12.19
N PHE A 166 -0.19 -9.94 -10.93
CA PHE A 166 0.69 -10.53 -9.93
C PHE A 166 -0.10 -10.94 -8.69
N TRP A 167 0.38 -11.97 -8.01
CA TRP A 167 -0.09 -12.38 -6.70
C TRP A 167 0.38 -11.42 -5.62
N GLY A 168 -0.51 -11.02 -4.70
CA GLY A 168 -0.21 -10.20 -3.54
C GLY A 168 -0.13 -8.70 -3.86
N SER A 169 0.04 -7.89 -2.82
CA SER A 169 0.05 -6.43 -2.88
C SER A 169 1.38 -5.81 -3.34
N PHE A 170 2.40 -6.62 -3.58
CA PHE A 170 3.74 -6.09 -3.87
C PHE A 170 3.93 -5.69 -5.34
N GLY A 171 3.16 -6.28 -6.25
CA GLY A 171 3.38 -6.12 -7.67
C GLY A 171 4.78 -6.60 -8.12
N PRO A 172 5.23 -6.18 -9.30
CA PRO A 172 6.57 -6.51 -9.78
C PRO A 172 7.64 -5.77 -8.97
N THR A 173 8.68 -6.49 -8.55
CA THR A 173 9.89 -5.92 -7.97
C THR A 173 11.04 -6.00 -8.97
N VAL A 174 12.08 -5.20 -8.76
CA VAL A 174 13.30 -5.26 -9.56
C VAL A 174 14.40 -5.93 -8.72
N ARG A 175 15.03 -6.97 -9.28
CA ARG A 175 16.16 -7.66 -8.66
C ARG A 175 17.33 -7.65 -9.67
N ALA A 176 18.49 -7.15 -9.26
CA ALA A 176 19.67 -7.02 -10.10
C ALA A 176 19.37 -6.36 -11.47
N GLY A 177 18.58 -5.30 -11.49
CA GLY A 177 18.22 -4.56 -12.69
C GLY A 177 17.22 -5.25 -13.62
N ARG A 178 16.67 -6.41 -13.22
CA ARG A 178 15.65 -7.15 -13.98
C ARG A 178 14.34 -7.21 -13.21
N LEU A 179 13.23 -7.22 -13.97
CA LEU A 179 11.91 -7.43 -13.43
C LEU A 179 11.82 -8.82 -12.81
N ASP A 180 11.50 -8.88 -11.51
CA ASP A 180 11.25 -10.13 -10.80
C ASP A 180 9.82 -10.59 -11.10
N THR A 181 9.68 -11.77 -11.69
CA THR A 181 8.38 -12.33 -12.11
C THR A 181 7.93 -13.52 -11.26
N ASP A 182 8.52 -13.71 -10.09
CA ASP A 182 8.20 -14.85 -9.23
C ASP A 182 6.75 -14.86 -8.69
N LEU A 183 6.07 -13.71 -8.68
CA LEU A 183 4.65 -13.58 -8.35
C LEU A 183 3.75 -13.36 -9.58
N LEU A 184 4.28 -13.46 -10.78
CA LEU A 184 3.52 -13.23 -12.01
C LEU A 184 2.51 -14.37 -12.23
N LEU A 185 1.24 -14.03 -12.29
CA LEU A 185 0.14 -14.95 -12.61
C LEU A 185 -0.12 -15.03 -14.11
N THR A 186 -0.20 -13.87 -14.76
CA THR A 186 -0.41 -13.77 -16.22
C THR A 186 0.06 -12.42 -16.73
N ARG A 187 0.46 -12.37 -18.00
CA ARG A 187 0.76 -11.10 -18.68
C ARG A 187 -0.47 -10.46 -19.31
N THR A 188 -1.55 -11.20 -19.44
CA THR A 188 -2.81 -10.70 -20.00
C THR A 188 -3.65 -10.08 -18.89
N VAL A 189 -3.86 -8.76 -18.95
CA VAL A 189 -4.59 -8.02 -17.91
C VAL A 189 -6.04 -7.68 -18.30
N LEU A 190 -6.36 -7.80 -19.56
CA LEU A 190 -7.73 -7.57 -20.09
C LEU A 190 -8.16 -8.73 -21.00
N PRO A 191 -9.46 -9.13 -20.95
CA PRO A 191 -10.47 -8.69 -19.98
C PRO A 191 -10.13 -9.09 -18.55
N LEU A 192 -10.65 -8.40 -17.55
CA LEU A 192 -10.31 -8.62 -16.12
C LEU A 192 -10.65 -10.03 -15.61
N SER A 193 -11.47 -10.79 -16.30
CA SER A 193 -11.72 -12.20 -16.00
C SER A 193 -10.44 -13.04 -16.11
N VAL A 194 -9.56 -12.75 -17.06
CA VAL A 194 -8.33 -13.53 -17.28
C VAL A 194 -7.39 -13.51 -16.05
N PRO A 195 -6.99 -12.35 -15.50
CA PRO A 195 -6.18 -12.32 -14.29
C PRO A 195 -6.94 -12.80 -13.05
N ALA A 196 -8.25 -12.60 -12.97
CA ALA A 196 -9.06 -13.12 -11.88
C ALA A 196 -9.09 -14.66 -11.88
N ASP A 197 -9.30 -15.28 -13.04
CA ASP A 197 -9.29 -16.74 -13.19
C ASP A 197 -7.90 -17.32 -12.90
N ALA A 198 -6.83 -16.62 -13.29
CA ALA A 198 -5.46 -17.02 -12.97
C ALA A 198 -5.19 -17.00 -11.45
N LEU A 199 -5.69 -15.98 -10.73
CA LEU A 199 -5.61 -15.92 -9.27
C LEU A 199 -6.41 -17.08 -8.62
N LEU A 200 -7.65 -17.30 -9.04
CA LEU A 200 -8.49 -18.36 -8.51
C LEU A 200 -7.90 -19.75 -8.76
N GLY A 201 -7.31 -19.95 -9.95
CA GLY A 201 -6.58 -21.17 -10.27
C GLY A 201 -5.38 -21.40 -9.37
N ALA A 202 -4.62 -20.35 -9.10
CA ALA A 202 -3.49 -20.40 -8.18
C ALA A 202 -3.92 -20.70 -6.73
N LEU A 203 -5.02 -20.12 -6.26
CA LEU A 203 -5.62 -20.43 -4.95
C LEU A 203 -6.07 -21.89 -4.85
N GLY A 204 -6.64 -22.44 -5.91
CA GLY A 204 -7.09 -23.84 -5.96
C GLY A 204 -5.97 -24.88 -5.96
N VAL A 205 -4.76 -24.52 -6.38
CA VAL A 205 -3.58 -25.39 -6.37
C VAL A 205 -2.68 -25.21 -5.14
N MET A 206 -3.04 -24.30 -4.23
CA MET A 206 -2.36 -24.13 -2.94
C MET A 206 -2.98 -25.04 -1.88
N PRO A 207 -2.48 -26.28 -1.65
CA PRO A 207 -2.88 -27.07 -0.50
C PRO A 207 -2.34 -26.40 0.77
N ASP A 208 -3.10 -26.51 1.85
CA ASP A 208 -2.67 -26.06 3.17
C ASP A 208 -1.26 -26.58 3.50
N GLY A 209 -0.33 -25.68 3.74
CA GLY A 209 1.01 -26.01 4.21
C GLY A 209 2.11 -26.21 3.18
N HIS A 210 1.83 -26.14 1.90
CA HIS A 210 2.88 -26.17 0.87
C HIS A 210 3.20 -24.77 0.34
N ASP A 211 4.49 -24.51 0.13
CA ASP A 211 4.92 -23.41 -0.73
C ASP A 211 4.33 -23.69 -2.11
N ALA A 212 3.31 -22.96 -2.49
CA ALA A 212 2.88 -23.01 -3.86
C ALA A 212 4.05 -22.55 -4.69
N ASN A 213 4.47 -23.38 -5.61
CA ASN A 213 5.53 -23.03 -6.53
C ASN A 213 4.99 -22.07 -7.60
N LEU A 214 4.60 -20.87 -7.13
CA LEU A 214 4.26 -19.73 -8.00
C LEU A 214 5.51 -18.99 -8.46
N GLY A 215 6.68 -19.63 -8.36
CA GLY A 215 7.95 -18.99 -8.64
C GLY A 215 8.50 -18.15 -7.50
N ILE A 216 7.87 -18.20 -6.33
CA ILE A 216 8.36 -17.52 -5.12
C ILE A 216 9.42 -18.43 -4.50
N ARG A 217 10.68 -18.12 -4.74
CA ARG A 217 11.84 -18.80 -4.16
C ARG A 217 12.70 -17.83 -3.38
#